data_ebcbeb7de0e8df96e82e2e9cd5299380
#
_entry.id   ebcbeb7de0e8df96e82e2e9cd5299380
#
_cell.length_a   1.000
_cell.length_b   1.000
_cell.length_c   1.000
_cell.angle_alpha   90.00
_cell.angle_beta   90.00
_cell.angle_gamma   90.00
#
_symmetry.space_group_name_H-M   'P 1'
#
loop_
_entity.id
_entity.type
_entity.pdbx_description
1 polymer ?
#
loop_
_entity_poly.entity_id
_entity_poly.type
_entity_poly.pdbx_seq_one_letter_code
_entity_poly.pdbx_strand_id
1 'polypeptide(L)'
;VFDIYRSINLVPIIYFTKDGILNAIKEFKSTSYNSVRDNKISLGNNKGQPLSRFLFPNMMTAEPKGRGSNSLRDRFYDDNKLKRAIRLCFEMREGNNLVFPTAVRRALELVTGENIQNFKPQNARALVEELCPVMWGNIYDYSAGYGGRLLGIGSSNMKYNYIGIDPNSETIKYLNFFNECIDEAVGVKGTIIQNVSEEFIPNDIDLAFSSPPYFNLE
;
A
#
# COMPACT_ATOMS: atom_id res chain seq x y z
N VAL A 1 5.49 -7.08 27.74
CA VAL A 1 5.32 -6.87 26.27
C VAL A 1 6.36 -5.85 25.76
N PHE A 2 6.43 -4.66 26.34
CA PHE A 2 7.41 -3.64 25.91
C PHE A 2 8.85 -4.19 25.94
N ASP A 3 9.25 -4.80 27.05
CA ASP A 3 10.60 -5.35 27.21
C ASP A 3 10.90 -6.46 26.19
N ILE A 4 9.89 -7.26 25.83
CA ILE A 4 10.03 -8.26 24.76
C ILE A 4 10.32 -7.58 23.42
N TYR A 5 9.53 -6.55 23.03
CA TYR A 5 9.76 -5.82 21.79
C TYR A 5 11.17 -5.21 21.74
N ARG A 6 11.70 -4.75 22.88
CA ARG A 6 13.05 -4.19 22.96
C ARG A 6 14.15 -5.26 22.96
N SER A 7 14.00 -6.32 23.74
CA SER A 7 15.04 -7.35 23.89
C SER A 7 15.35 -8.10 22.59
N ILE A 8 14.34 -8.35 21.77
CA ILE A 8 14.48 -9.04 20.48
C ILE A 8 14.45 -8.10 19.27
N ASN A 9 14.41 -6.79 19.51
CA ASN A 9 14.30 -5.76 18.48
C ASN A 9 13.21 -6.07 17.44
N LEU A 10 12.03 -6.48 17.92
CA LEU A 10 10.91 -6.89 17.07
C LEU A 10 10.29 -5.69 16.37
N VAL A 11 10.95 -5.20 15.33
CA VAL A 11 10.37 -4.17 14.47
C VAL A 11 9.07 -4.71 13.86
N PRO A 12 7.96 -3.94 13.88
CA PRO A 12 6.65 -4.42 13.44
C PRO A 12 6.55 -4.51 11.91
N ILE A 13 7.35 -5.39 11.34
CA ILE A 13 7.38 -5.77 9.92
C ILE A 13 6.80 -7.18 9.81
N ILE A 14 5.96 -7.41 8.82
CA ILE A 14 5.50 -8.74 8.47
C ILE A 14 6.34 -9.22 7.30
N TYR A 15 6.88 -10.42 7.46
CA TYR A 15 7.55 -11.12 6.38
C TYR A 15 6.55 -12.10 5.75
N PHE A 16 6.28 -11.94 4.48
CA PHE A 16 5.54 -12.91 3.69
C PHE A 16 6.51 -13.87 3.03
N THR A 17 6.16 -15.15 3.00
CA THR A 17 6.76 -16.07 2.04
C THR A 17 6.26 -15.73 0.63
N LYS A 18 7.02 -16.08 -0.39
CA LYS A 18 6.60 -15.84 -1.79
C LYS A 18 5.23 -16.48 -2.06
N ASP A 19 5.03 -17.71 -1.65
CA ASP A 19 3.75 -18.43 -1.79
C ASP A 19 2.61 -17.70 -1.04
N GLY A 20 2.89 -17.15 0.14
CA GLY A 20 1.93 -16.34 0.89
C GLY A 20 1.50 -15.09 0.13
N ILE A 21 2.44 -14.42 -0.55
CA ILE A 21 2.16 -13.26 -1.40
C ILE A 21 1.27 -13.68 -2.58
N LEU A 22 1.66 -14.73 -3.30
CA LEU A 22 0.93 -15.22 -4.48
C LEU A 22 -0.50 -15.63 -4.13
N ASN A 23 -0.68 -16.35 -3.02
CA ASN A 23 -2.00 -16.76 -2.55
C ASN A 23 -2.86 -15.54 -2.16
N ALA A 24 -2.29 -14.56 -1.47
CA ALA A 24 -3.00 -13.36 -1.08
C ALA A 24 -3.40 -12.49 -2.30
N ILE A 25 -2.60 -12.46 -3.37
CA ILE A 25 -2.96 -11.79 -4.63
C ILE A 25 -4.13 -12.53 -5.31
N LYS A 26 -4.06 -13.87 -5.39
CA LYS A 26 -5.15 -14.70 -5.96
C LYS A 26 -6.45 -14.51 -5.18
N GLU A 27 -6.38 -14.53 -3.85
CA GLU A 27 -7.53 -14.28 -2.97
C GLU A 27 -8.08 -12.87 -3.21
N PHE A 28 -7.23 -11.85 -3.31
CA PHE A 28 -7.67 -10.49 -3.60
C PHE A 28 -8.37 -10.39 -4.94
N LYS A 29 -7.85 -11.02 -5.99
CA LYS A 29 -8.49 -11.07 -7.33
C LYS A 29 -9.87 -11.74 -7.28
N SER A 30 -10.02 -12.84 -6.55
CA SER A 30 -11.28 -13.58 -6.41
C SER A 30 -12.33 -12.87 -5.55
N THR A 31 -11.92 -11.83 -4.80
CA THR A 31 -12.84 -11.11 -3.93
C THR A 31 -13.84 -10.29 -4.74
N SER A 32 -15.11 -10.50 -4.48
CA SER A 32 -16.16 -9.58 -4.91
C SER A 32 -16.06 -8.26 -4.15
N TYR A 33 -16.25 -7.17 -4.81
CA TYR A 33 -16.34 -5.85 -4.17
C TYR A 33 -17.68 -5.20 -4.56
N ASN A 34 -18.26 -4.52 -3.59
CA ASN A 34 -19.39 -3.66 -3.89
C ASN A 34 -18.83 -2.42 -4.60
N SER A 35 -18.95 -2.45 -5.92
CA SER A 35 -18.57 -1.33 -6.76
C SER A 35 -19.45 -0.11 -6.50
N VAL A 36 -19.25 0.90 -7.26
CA VAL A 36 -20.05 2.14 -7.29
C VAL A 36 -21.54 1.83 -7.18
N ARG A 37 -22.18 2.31 -6.11
CA ARG A 37 -23.63 2.38 -5.99
C ARG A 37 -24.02 3.85 -5.97
N ASP A 38 -24.98 4.23 -6.80
CA ASP A 38 -25.51 5.60 -6.89
C ASP A 38 -24.41 6.66 -7.08
N ASN A 39 -23.47 6.41 -7.98
CA ASN A 39 -22.28 7.25 -8.23
C ASN A 39 -21.39 7.45 -7.00
N LYS A 40 -21.46 6.56 -6.01
CA LYS A 40 -20.61 6.58 -4.83
C LYS A 40 -19.80 5.29 -4.73
N ILE A 41 -18.49 5.44 -4.54
CA ILE A 41 -17.61 4.31 -4.29
C ILE A 41 -17.69 3.93 -2.82
N SER A 42 -18.01 2.66 -2.54
CA SER A 42 -17.94 2.14 -1.19
C SER A 42 -16.49 2.02 -0.73
N LEU A 43 -16.03 2.96 0.09
CA LEU A 43 -14.66 3.04 0.60
C LEU A 43 -14.34 2.05 1.74
N GLY A 44 -15.26 1.17 2.09
CA GLY A 44 -15.25 0.43 3.36
C GLY A 44 -14.30 -0.74 3.48
N ASN A 45 -13.57 -1.13 2.45
CA ASN A 45 -12.80 -2.36 2.47
C ASN A 45 -11.28 -2.12 2.36
N ASN A 46 -10.53 -2.81 3.24
CA ASN A 46 -9.06 -2.75 3.30
C ASN A 46 -8.39 -4.00 2.68
N LYS A 47 -9.11 -4.82 1.93
CA LYS A 47 -8.54 -6.00 1.27
C LYS A 47 -7.42 -5.60 0.30
N GLY A 48 -6.37 -6.39 0.26
CA GLY A 48 -5.15 -6.09 -0.49
C GLY A 48 -4.21 -5.07 0.16
N GLN A 49 -4.70 -4.23 1.07
CA GLN A 49 -3.87 -3.21 1.74
C GLN A 49 -2.71 -3.79 2.56
N PRO A 50 -2.84 -4.95 3.26
CA PRO A 50 -1.70 -5.56 3.92
C PRO A 50 -0.54 -5.87 2.98
N LEU A 51 -0.80 -6.39 1.77
CA LEU A 51 0.24 -6.67 0.79
C LEU A 51 1.02 -5.40 0.42
N SER A 52 0.32 -4.38 -0.04
CA SER A 52 0.94 -3.12 -0.43
C SER A 52 1.60 -2.36 0.74
N ARG A 53 1.22 -2.64 1.97
CA ARG A 53 1.82 -2.02 3.17
C ARG A 53 3.08 -2.74 3.63
N PHE A 54 3.11 -4.07 3.56
CA PHE A 54 4.21 -4.87 4.13
C PHE A 54 5.28 -5.27 3.13
N LEU A 55 4.99 -5.21 1.82
CA LEU A 55 5.98 -5.48 0.77
C LEU A 55 6.92 -4.29 0.52
N PHE A 56 6.66 -3.14 1.12
CA PHE A 56 7.45 -1.92 0.98
C PHE A 56 8.09 -1.52 2.32
N PRO A 57 9.23 -2.11 2.72
CA PRO A 57 9.90 -1.77 3.98
C PRO A 57 10.32 -0.30 4.07
N ASN A 58 10.62 0.35 2.95
CA ASN A 58 10.95 1.77 2.87
C ASN A 58 9.79 2.67 3.32
N MET A 59 8.56 2.19 3.33
CA MET A 59 7.43 2.90 3.94
C MET A 59 7.61 3.10 5.46
N MET A 60 8.40 2.25 6.13
CA MET A 60 8.71 2.39 7.56
C MET A 60 9.69 3.51 7.86
N THR A 61 10.57 3.83 6.90
CA THR A 61 11.62 4.86 7.04
C THR A 61 11.23 6.18 6.41
N ALA A 62 10.17 6.21 5.61
CA ALA A 62 9.70 7.42 5.00
C ALA A 62 9.15 8.40 6.05
N GLU A 63 9.56 9.66 5.95
CA GLU A 63 9.19 10.72 6.86
C GLU A 63 8.05 11.54 6.25
N PRO A 64 6.87 11.59 6.90
CA PRO A 64 5.84 12.52 6.48
C PRO A 64 6.34 13.95 6.66
N LYS A 65 6.19 14.81 5.67
CA LYS A 65 6.54 16.24 5.77
C LYS A 65 5.46 16.96 6.59
N GLY A 66 5.63 16.98 7.89
CA GLY A 66 4.73 17.67 8.82
C GLY A 66 5.48 18.12 10.07
N ARG A 67 4.80 18.81 10.97
CA ARG A 67 5.40 19.37 12.20
C ARG A 67 6.02 18.28 13.08
N GLY A 68 7.30 17.97 12.88
CA GLY A 68 8.08 17.06 13.74
C GLY A 68 7.67 15.59 13.60
N SER A 69 7.14 15.20 12.47
CA SER A 69 6.74 13.82 12.22
C SER A 69 7.96 12.96 11.92
N ASN A 70 8.22 12.04 12.82
CA ASN A 70 9.25 11.03 12.64
C ASN A 70 8.68 9.85 11.81
N SER A 71 9.56 9.12 11.12
CA SER A 71 9.20 7.87 10.46
C SER A 71 8.57 6.86 11.43
N LEU A 72 7.85 5.87 10.92
CA LEU A 72 7.34 4.78 11.77
C LEU A 72 8.46 4.04 12.50
N ARG A 73 9.62 3.93 11.85
CA ARG A 73 10.82 3.33 12.45
C ARG A 73 11.30 4.13 13.66
N ASP A 74 11.40 5.45 13.54
CA ASP A 74 11.82 6.30 14.66
C ASP A 74 10.82 6.26 15.80
N ARG A 75 9.52 6.24 15.50
CA ARG A 75 8.46 6.06 16.49
C ARG A 75 8.58 4.73 17.23
N PHE A 76 8.95 3.67 16.52
CA PHE A 76 9.21 2.38 17.14
C PHE A 76 10.40 2.45 18.12
N TYR A 77 11.47 3.16 17.78
CA TYR A 77 12.65 3.30 18.65
C TYR A 77 12.47 4.34 19.77
N ASP A 78 11.45 5.16 19.72
CA ASP A 78 11.05 6.05 20.84
C ASP A 78 10.26 5.24 21.88
N ASP A 79 10.85 5.08 23.07
CA ASP A 79 10.25 4.28 24.14
C ASP A 79 8.88 4.77 24.59
N ASN A 80 8.67 6.08 24.62
CA ASN A 80 7.39 6.66 25.03
C ASN A 80 6.31 6.40 24.00
N LYS A 81 6.66 6.54 22.72
CA LYS A 81 5.73 6.25 21.62
C LYS A 81 5.41 4.77 21.53
N LEU A 82 6.42 3.89 21.69
CA LEU A 82 6.17 2.45 21.69
C LEU A 82 5.31 2.01 22.90
N LYS A 83 5.58 2.50 24.10
CA LYS A 83 4.75 2.22 25.30
C LYS A 83 3.32 2.69 25.10
N ARG A 84 3.12 3.88 24.52
CA ARG A 84 1.79 4.40 24.19
C ARG A 84 1.09 3.56 23.13
N ALA A 85 1.80 3.13 22.08
CA ALA A 85 1.25 2.27 21.03
C ALA A 85 0.82 0.89 21.59
N ILE A 86 1.66 0.28 22.45
CA ILE A 86 1.32 -0.99 23.11
C ILE A 86 0.07 -0.82 23.99
N ARG A 87 -0.01 0.25 24.77
CA ARG A 87 -1.20 0.56 25.59
C ARG A 87 -2.45 0.68 24.69
N LEU A 88 -2.36 1.42 23.60
CA LEU A 88 -3.44 1.57 22.64
C LEU A 88 -3.88 0.23 22.05
N CYS A 89 -2.96 -0.72 21.81
CA CYS A 89 -3.33 -2.05 21.36
C CYS A 89 -4.24 -2.80 22.35
N PHE A 90 -4.01 -2.62 23.65
CA PHE A 90 -4.88 -3.21 24.67
C PHE A 90 -6.26 -2.51 24.73
N GLU A 91 -6.28 -1.19 24.58
CA GLU A 91 -7.52 -0.39 24.61
C GLU A 91 -8.43 -0.64 23.41
N MET A 92 -7.84 -0.85 22.22
CA MET A 92 -8.58 -1.06 20.97
C MET A 92 -9.19 -2.45 20.81
N ARG A 93 -8.84 -3.40 21.65
CA ARG A 93 -9.26 -4.81 21.52
C ARG A 93 -9.91 -5.31 22.80
N GLU A 94 -11.17 -4.98 22.98
CA GLU A 94 -12.00 -5.59 24.03
C GLU A 94 -11.93 -7.12 23.92
N GLY A 95 -11.28 -7.76 24.90
CA GLY A 95 -11.31 -9.22 25.08
C GLY A 95 -10.20 -10.05 24.40
N ASN A 96 -9.35 -9.51 23.55
CA ASN A 96 -8.20 -10.23 22.96
C ASN A 96 -6.87 -9.50 23.23
N ASN A 97 -6.17 -9.87 24.28
CA ASN A 97 -4.93 -9.27 24.76
C ASN A 97 -3.69 -9.59 23.87
N LEU A 98 -3.86 -9.87 22.60
CA LEU A 98 -2.75 -10.23 21.74
C LEU A 98 -2.18 -8.98 21.05
N VAL A 99 -0.93 -8.65 21.40
CA VAL A 99 -0.19 -7.54 20.82
C VAL A 99 0.69 -8.08 19.69
N PHE A 100 0.12 -8.15 18.49
CA PHE A 100 0.84 -8.59 17.30
C PHE A 100 1.64 -7.45 16.67
N PRO A 101 2.72 -7.73 15.92
CA PRO A 101 3.47 -6.71 15.19
C PRO A 101 2.61 -5.80 14.31
N THR A 102 1.59 -6.36 13.64
CA THR A 102 0.63 -5.58 12.83
C THR A 102 -0.19 -4.60 13.64
N ALA A 103 -0.63 -5.02 14.84
CA ALA A 103 -1.39 -4.16 15.74
C ALA A 103 -0.51 -3.03 16.28
N VAL A 104 0.74 -3.34 16.67
CA VAL A 104 1.71 -2.34 17.15
C VAL A 104 2.03 -1.34 16.04
N ARG A 105 2.26 -1.79 14.80
CA ARG A 105 2.43 -0.90 13.65
C ARG A 105 1.24 0.04 13.49
N ARG A 106 0.03 -0.50 13.51
CA ARG A 106 -1.18 0.31 13.40
C ARG A 106 -1.32 1.31 14.55
N ALA A 107 -1.00 0.90 15.76
CA ALA A 107 -1.04 1.78 16.93
C ALA A 107 0.03 2.89 16.85
N LEU A 108 1.23 2.59 16.36
CA LEU A 108 2.28 3.60 16.10
C LEU A 108 1.82 4.63 15.05
N GLU A 109 1.09 4.18 14.03
CA GLU A 109 0.46 5.08 13.05
C GLU A 109 -0.55 6.03 13.71
N LEU A 110 -1.33 5.56 14.68
CA LEU A 110 -2.38 6.34 15.34
C LEU A 110 -1.86 7.28 16.44
N VAL A 111 -0.76 6.91 17.09
CA VAL A 111 -0.20 7.69 18.23
C VAL A 111 0.16 9.13 17.84
N THR A 112 0.53 9.37 16.61
CA THR A 112 0.96 10.70 16.12
C THR A 112 0.00 11.35 15.14
N GLY A 113 -0.94 10.59 14.58
CA GLY A 113 -1.92 11.10 13.62
C GLY A 113 -1.39 11.36 12.20
N GLU A 114 -0.07 11.36 12.01
CA GLU A 114 0.55 11.62 10.71
C GLU A 114 1.14 10.32 10.16
N ASN A 115 0.68 9.92 8.98
CA ASN A 115 1.09 8.66 8.36
C ASN A 115 1.23 8.81 6.87
N ILE A 116 2.23 8.16 6.32
CA ILE A 116 2.28 7.89 4.89
C ILE A 116 1.19 6.90 4.56
N GLN A 117 0.30 7.30 3.69
CA GLN A 117 -0.83 6.49 3.27
C GLN A 117 -0.54 5.86 1.90
N ASN A 118 -1.04 4.65 1.72
CA ASN A 118 -1.05 4.01 0.43
C ASN A 118 -2.48 3.94 -0.11
N PHE A 119 -2.65 4.13 -1.39
CA PHE A 119 -3.94 4.03 -2.03
C PHE A 119 -4.52 2.61 -1.84
N LYS A 120 -5.80 2.50 -1.50
CA LYS A 120 -6.44 1.21 -1.25
C LYS A 120 -6.57 0.41 -2.55
N PRO A 121 -5.99 -0.80 -2.65
CA PRO A 121 -6.04 -1.60 -3.88
C PRO A 121 -7.45 -1.85 -4.39
N GLN A 122 -8.40 -2.10 -3.49
CA GLN A 122 -9.77 -2.31 -3.87
C GLN A 122 -10.44 -1.07 -4.48
N ASN A 123 -10.13 0.12 -3.96
CA ASN A 123 -10.62 1.35 -4.54
C ASN A 123 -10.01 1.60 -5.92
N ALA A 124 -8.71 1.29 -6.09
CA ALA A 124 -8.06 1.40 -7.38
C ALA A 124 -8.73 0.49 -8.41
N ARG A 125 -8.99 -0.78 -8.03
CA ARG A 125 -9.69 -1.73 -8.89
C ARG A 125 -11.09 -1.23 -9.28
N ALA A 126 -11.89 -0.82 -8.30
CA ALA A 126 -13.25 -0.33 -8.55
C ALA A 126 -13.26 0.91 -9.46
N LEU A 127 -12.33 1.85 -9.23
CA LEU A 127 -12.25 3.08 -10.01
C LEU A 127 -11.89 2.82 -11.46
N VAL A 128 -10.88 1.98 -11.72
CA VAL A 128 -10.48 1.73 -13.12
C VAL A 128 -11.52 0.90 -13.87
N GLU A 129 -12.19 -0.04 -13.24
CA GLU A 129 -13.26 -0.81 -13.84
C GLU A 129 -14.50 0.03 -14.17
N GLU A 130 -14.73 1.11 -13.40
CA GLU A 130 -15.86 2.03 -13.62
C GLU A 130 -15.52 3.17 -14.59
N LEU A 131 -14.32 3.73 -14.50
CA LEU A 131 -13.97 4.96 -15.20
C LEU A 131 -13.20 4.76 -16.51
N CYS A 132 -12.54 3.61 -16.68
CA CYS A 132 -11.83 3.36 -17.92
C CYS A 132 -12.83 3.11 -19.05
N PRO A 133 -12.76 3.87 -20.16
CA PRO A 133 -13.75 3.82 -21.23
C PRO A 133 -13.69 2.52 -22.04
N VAL A 134 -12.64 1.70 -21.83
CA VAL A 134 -12.39 0.47 -22.56
C VAL A 134 -12.22 -0.72 -21.61
N MET A 135 -12.56 -1.92 -22.06
CA MET A 135 -12.38 -3.14 -21.28
C MET A 135 -10.93 -3.67 -21.28
N TRP A 136 -10.10 -3.12 -22.11
CA TRP A 136 -8.64 -3.35 -22.23
C TRP A 136 -7.99 -2.03 -22.60
N GLY A 137 -6.85 -1.72 -22.02
CA GLY A 137 -6.20 -0.44 -22.29
C GLY A 137 -5.03 -0.15 -21.37
N ASN A 138 -4.38 0.97 -21.63
CA ASN A 138 -3.21 1.44 -20.90
C ASN A 138 -3.62 2.38 -19.77
N ILE A 139 -3.33 1.99 -18.54
CA ILE A 139 -3.58 2.81 -17.36
C ILE A 139 -2.25 3.41 -16.89
N TYR A 140 -2.17 4.72 -16.93
CA TYR A 140 -0.96 5.46 -16.52
C TYR A 140 -1.08 5.97 -15.09
N ASP A 141 -0.14 5.54 -14.25
CA ASP A 141 0.02 5.98 -12.86
C ASP A 141 1.32 6.76 -12.71
N TYR A 142 1.23 8.07 -12.74
CA TYR A 142 2.39 8.98 -12.70
C TYR A 142 2.96 9.21 -11.29
N SER A 143 2.51 8.47 -10.28
CA SER A 143 3.04 8.46 -8.90
C SER A 143 2.77 7.10 -8.27
N ALA A 144 3.42 6.04 -8.78
CA ALA A 144 3.11 4.65 -8.46
C ALA A 144 3.14 4.33 -6.95
N GLY A 145 4.05 4.97 -6.21
CA GLY A 145 4.17 4.86 -4.77
C GLY A 145 4.32 3.41 -4.31
N TYR A 146 3.58 3.03 -3.28
CA TYR A 146 3.73 1.72 -2.63
C TYR A 146 2.81 0.63 -3.21
N GLY A 147 2.54 0.64 -4.52
CA GLY A 147 1.93 -0.47 -5.26
C GLY A 147 0.45 -0.75 -4.98
N GLY A 148 -0.27 0.12 -4.26
CA GLY A 148 -1.69 -0.08 -4.01
C GLY A 148 -2.52 -0.05 -5.28
N ARG A 149 -2.23 0.86 -6.20
CA ARG A 149 -2.88 0.96 -7.51
C ARG A 149 -2.41 -0.14 -8.45
N LEU A 150 -1.11 -0.48 -8.45
CA LEU A 150 -0.59 -1.63 -9.19
C LEU A 150 -1.36 -2.92 -8.86
N LEU A 151 -1.54 -3.24 -7.57
CA LEU A 151 -2.31 -4.41 -7.14
C LEU A 151 -3.78 -4.32 -7.60
N GLY A 152 -4.41 -3.17 -7.41
CA GLY A 152 -5.81 -2.98 -7.79
C GLY A 152 -6.04 -3.17 -9.28
N ILE A 153 -5.23 -2.53 -10.11
CA ILE A 153 -5.33 -2.59 -11.58
C ILE A 153 -4.93 -3.97 -12.10
N GLY A 154 -3.81 -4.53 -11.62
CA GLY A 154 -3.34 -5.86 -12.03
C GLY A 154 -4.27 -7.00 -11.61
N SER A 155 -5.12 -6.78 -10.60
CA SER A 155 -6.14 -7.73 -10.16
C SER A 155 -7.53 -7.46 -10.74
N SER A 156 -7.68 -6.50 -11.64
CA SER A 156 -8.95 -6.23 -12.33
C SER A 156 -9.44 -7.44 -13.13
N ASN A 157 -10.75 -7.51 -13.33
CA ASN A 157 -11.36 -8.47 -14.25
C ASN A 157 -11.20 -8.05 -15.71
N MET A 158 -10.85 -6.79 -15.94
CA MET A 158 -10.54 -6.24 -17.25
C MET A 158 -9.06 -6.48 -17.61
N LYS A 159 -8.71 -6.34 -18.86
CA LYS A 159 -7.33 -6.54 -19.35
C LYS A 159 -6.60 -5.20 -19.45
N TYR A 160 -6.19 -4.67 -18.33
CA TYR A 160 -5.44 -3.41 -18.31
C TYR A 160 -3.92 -3.65 -18.27
N ASN A 161 -3.21 -2.84 -19.05
CA ASN A 161 -1.77 -2.71 -18.96
C ASN A 161 -1.45 -1.54 -18.02
N TYR A 162 -0.80 -1.83 -16.89
CA TYR A 162 -0.39 -0.82 -15.92
C TYR A 162 0.97 -0.24 -16.30
N ILE A 163 1.06 1.09 -16.35
CA ILE A 163 2.30 1.83 -16.54
C ILE A 163 2.49 2.73 -15.33
N GLY A 164 3.44 2.38 -14.46
CA GLY A 164 3.69 3.11 -13.21
C GLY A 164 5.05 3.78 -13.18
N ILE A 165 5.10 5.03 -12.73
CA ILE A 165 6.32 5.82 -12.58
C ILE A 165 6.50 6.19 -11.11
N ASP A 166 7.74 6.11 -10.64
CA ASP A 166 8.15 6.63 -9.33
C ASP A 166 9.63 7.06 -9.39
N PRO A 167 10.02 8.20 -8.84
CA PRO A 167 11.41 8.65 -8.85
C PRO A 167 12.31 7.89 -7.85
N ASN A 168 11.73 7.29 -6.82
CA ASN A 168 12.46 6.66 -5.74
C ASN A 168 12.95 5.25 -6.14
N SER A 169 14.26 5.08 -6.28
CA SER A 169 14.88 3.82 -6.70
C SER A 169 14.59 2.64 -5.75
N GLU A 170 14.47 2.89 -4.46
CA GLU A 170 14.12 1.85 -3.49
C GLU A 170 12.67 1.41 -3.67
N THR A 171 11.75 2.35 -3.85
CA THR A 171 10.34 2.07 -4.18
C THR A 171 10.22 1.25 -5.47
N ILE A 172 10.95 1.64 -6.52
CA ILE A 172 11.00 0.92 -7.81
C ILE A 172 11.43 -0.53 -7.65
N LYS A 173 12.43 -0.80 -6.81
CA LYS A 173 12.87 -2.17 -6.51
C LYS A 173 11.73 -3.04 -5.98
N TYR A 174 10.96 -2.51 -5.03
CA TYR A 174 9.82 -3.24 -4.45
C TYR A 174 8.63 -3.30 -5.40
N LEU A 175 8.39 -2.26 -6.20
CA LEU A 175 7.37 -2.27 -7.24
C LEU A 175 7.64 -3.35 -8.29
N ASN A 176 8.87 -3.49 -8.76
CA ASN A 176 9.25 -4.55 -9.71
C ASN A 176 9.03 -5.94 -9.11
N PHE A 177 9.49 -6.18 -7.88
CA PHE A 177 9.24 -7.45 -7.19
C PHE A 177 7.73 -7.74 -7.05
N PHE A 178 6.95 -6.74 -6.68
CA PHE A 178 5.50 -6.89 -6.52
C PHE A 178 4.80 -7.15 -7.86
N ASN A 179 5.25 -6.47 -8.92
CA ASN A 179 4.78 -6.67 -10.28
C ASN A 179 5.04 -8.10 -10.79
N GLU A 180 6.22 -8.66 -10.51
CA GLU A 180 6.54 -10.06 -10.80
C GLU A 180 5.63 -11.03 -10.02
N CYS A 181 5.34 -10.74 -8.76
CA CYS A 181 4.40 -11.56 -7.99
C CYS A 181 2.97 -11.48 -8.54
N ILE A 182 2.53 -10.32 -9.04
CA ILE A 182 1.21 -10.17 -9.67
C ILE A 182 1.17 -10.95 -10.99
N ASP A 183 2.20 -10.84 -11.81
CA ASP A 183 2.32 -11.60 -13.06
C ASP A 183 2.23 -13.12 -12.80
N GLU A 184 3.03 -13.62 -11.87
CA GLU A 184 3.02 -15.04 -11.50
C GLU A 184 1.67 -15.51 -10.91
N ALA A 185 1.02 -14.67 -10.13
CA ALA A 185 -0.23 -15.03 -9.47
C ALA A 185 -1.45 -14.99 -10.40
N VAL A 186 -1.53 -14.00 -11.31
CA VAL A 186 -2.75 -13.68 -12.06
C VAL A 186 -2.53 -13.41 -13.56
N GLY A 187 -1.29 -13.53 -14.05
CA GLY A 187 -0.94 -13.42 -15.48
C GLY A 187 -1.04 -11.98 -16.01
N VAL A 188 -0.81 -10.99 -15.16
CA VAL A 188 -0.84 -9.57 -15.55
C VAL A 188 0.46 -8.90 -15.14
N LYS A 189 1.23 -8.44 -16.12
CA LYS A 189 2.50 -7.74 -15.90
C LYS A 189 2.38 -6.28 -16.35
N GLY A 190 2.62 -5.36 -15.42
CA GLY A 190 2.72 -3.94 -15.72
C GLY A 190 4.13 -3.52 -16.16
N THR A 191 4.27 -2.28 -16.55
CA THR A 191 5.54 -1.61 -16.83
C THR A 191 5.84 -0.66 -15.67
N ILE A 192 7.02 -0.82 -15.04
CA ILE A 192 7.47 0.02 -13.92
C ILE A 192 8.71 0.79 -14.38
N ILE A 193 8.66 2.12 -14.22
CA ILE A 193 9.67 3.03 -14.73
C ILE A 193 10.17 3.91 -13.60
N GLN A 194 11.49 3.96 -13.43
CA GLN A 194 12.12 4.94 -12.54
C GLN A 194 12.29 6.26 -13.29
N ASN A 195 11.42 7.22 -13.04
CA ASN A 195 11.52 8.56 -13.59
C ASN A 195 10.63 9.53 -12.79
N VAL A 196 10.76 10.82 -13.03
CA VAL A 196 9.81 11.84 -12.63
C VAL A 196 8.72 11.99 -13.69
N SER A 197 7.50 12.27 -13.26
CA SER A 197 6.34 12.31 -14.17
C SER A 197 6.43 13.41 -15.21
N GLU A 198 7.19 14.47 -14.93
CA GLU A 198 7.39 15.61 -15.83
C GLU A 198 8.27 15.27 -17.05
N GLU A 199 9.09 14.22 -16.92
CA GLU A 199 10.05 13.84 -17.98
C GLU A 199 9.57 12.65 -18.82
N PHE A 200 8.48 11.98 -18.42
CA PHE A 200 8.00 10.83 -19.14
C PHE A 200 6.48 10.76 -19.18
N ILE A 201 5.93 10.88 -20.37
CA ILE A 201 4.51 10.65 -20.64
C ILE A 201 4.44 9.54 -21.69
N PRO A 202 3.84 8.36 -21.36
CA PRO A 202 3.66 7.29 -22.33
C PRO A 202 2.68 7.71 -23.43
N ASN A 203 2.82 7.10 -24.61
CA ASN A 203 1.85 7.22 -25.68
C ASN A 203 0.66 6.28 -25.42
N ASP A 204 -0.47 6.53 -26.08
CA ASP A 204 -1.63 5.65 -26.12
C ASP A 204 -2.19 5.31 -24.73
N ILE A 205 -2.43 6.34 -23.90
CA ILE A 205 -3.04 6.22 -22.59
C ILE A 205 -4.56 6.28 -22.73
N ASP A 206 -5.25 5.27 -22.19
CA ASP A 206 -6.72 5.23 -22.12
C ASP A 206 -7.24 5.89 -20.84
N LEU A 207 -6.49 5.76 -19.73
CA LEU A 207 -6.81 6.41 -18.45
C LEU A 207 -5.54 6.80 -17.69
N ALA A 208 -5.41 8.07 -17.33
CA ALA A 208 -4.44 8.51 -16.35
C ALA A 208 -5.09 8.48 -14.96
N PHE A 209 -4.54 7.64 -14.06
CA PHE A 209 -5.07 7.46 -12.72
C PHE A 209 -3.95 7.42 -11.70
N SER A 210 -3.84 8.45 -10.89
CA SER A 210 -2.80 8.55 -9.89
C SER A 210 -3.27 9.25 -8.61
N SER A 211 -2.41 9.23 -7.61
CA SER A 211 -2.56 9.98 -6.36
C SER A 211 -1.18 10.57 -6.02
N PRO A 212 -0.85 11.72 -6.62
CA PRO A 212 0.44 12.35 -6.40
C PRO A 212 0.58 12.81 -4.94
N PRO A 213 1.81 12.97 -4.44
CA PRO A 213 2.05 13.52 -3.12
C PRO A 213 1.41 14.91 -2.99
N TYR A 214 0.78 15.16 -1.87
CA TYR A 214 0.20 16.47 -1.60
C TYR A 214 1.32 17.47 -1.26
N PHE A 215 1.32 18.63 -1.90
CA PHE A 215 2.25 19.72 -1.61
C PHE A 215 2.43 19.88 -0.09
N ASN A 216 3.63 19.74 0.43
CA ASN A 216 4.03 19.86 1.82
C ASN A 216 3.61 18.74 2.80
N LEU A 217 3.05 17.60 2.35
CA LEU A 217 2.69 16.50 3.23
C LEU A 217 3.52 15.22 3.03
N GLU A 218 4.27 15.13 1.91
CA GLU A 218 5.13 13.98 1.58
C GLU A 218 6.49 14.43 1.04
#